data_e77d37598e975cf3f7d3414ff5b3c903
#
_entry.id   e77d37598e975cf3f7d3414ff5b3c903
#
_cell.length_a   1.000
_cell.length_b   1.000
_cell.length_c   1.000
_cell.angle_alpha   90.00
_cell.angle_beta   90.00
_cell.angle_gamma   90.00
#
_symmetry.space_group_name_H-M   'P 1'
#
loop_
_entity.id
_entity.type
_entity.pdbx_description
1 polymer ?
#
loop_
_entity_poly.entity_id
_entity_poly.type
_entity_poly.pdbx_seq_one_letter_code
_entity_poly.pdbx_strand_id
1 'polypeptide(L)'
;MREAEPKKAMAEKIAVYPGTFDPMTRGHFDLIVRASRLYERLIVAVAATSAKNGAMCSAEDRLEMIREDAARAGLANVEVKMLDTLLVDFCRREGARVVIRGVRVYSDFEYEFQMALTNRRLAPEIETLFMMPSENLAYVTASTVREISRYGGDTAPFVTDAVEKRLAGLRE
;
A
#
# COMPACT_ATOMS: atom_id res chain seq x y z
N MET A 1 36.05 -33.22 -11.79
CA MET A 1 34.83 -32.55 -12.30
C MET A 1 33.90 -32.38 -11.12
N ARG A 2 33.67 -31.12 -10.67
CA ARG A 2 32.65 -30.86 -9.65
C ARG A 2 31.32 -30.72 -10.38
N GLU A 3 30.40 -31.64 -10.12
CA GLU A 3 29.01 -31.50 -10.58
C GLU A 3 28.45 -30.20 -10.05
N ALA A 4 27.91 -29.37 -10.96
CA ALA A 4 27.22 -28.14 -10.58
C ALA A 4 25.90 -28.53 -9.89
N GLU A 5 25.78 -28.18 -8.60
CA GLU A 5 24.52 -28.30 -7.89
C GLU A 5 23.40 -27.59 -8.67
N PRO A 6 22.21 -28.20 -8.81
CA PRO A 6 21.11 -27.58 -9.52
C PRO A 6 20.74 -26.30 -8.79
N LYS A 7 20.77 -25.17 -9.51
CA LYS A 7 20.25 -23.87 -9.01
C LYS A 7 18.82 -24.10 -8.51
N LYS A 8 18.64 -24.10 -7.18
CA LYS A 8 17.32 -24.10 -6.54
C LYS A 8 16.52 -22.97 -7.17
N ALA A 9 15.40 -23.29 -7.83
CA ALA A 9 14.53 -22.27 -8.40
C ALA A 9 14.25 -21.24 -7.30
N MET A 10 14.66 -19.98 -7.50
CA MET A 10 14.40 -18.93 -6.52
C MET A 10 12.88 -18.76 -6.46
N ALA A 11 12.31 -18.88 -5.27
CA ALA A 11 10.90 -18.61 -5.07
C ALA A 11 10.59 -17.18 -5.53
N GLU A 12 9.44 -17.00 -6.17
CA GLU A 12 8.95 -15.69 -6.64
C GLU A 12 9.06 -14.64 -5.52
N LYS A 13 9.62 -13.48 -5.84
CA LYS A 13 9.78 -12.38 -4.87
C LYS A 13 8.48 -11.59 -4.76
N ILE A 14 7.63 -12.01 -3.82
CA ILE A 14 6.33 -11.40 -3.55
C ILE A 14 6.43 -10.47 -2.34
N ALA A 15 5.92 -9.24 -2.48
CA ALA A 15 5.74 -8.32 -1.36
C ALA A 15 4.28 -7.89 -1.22
N VAL A 16 3.87 -7.58 0.02
CA VAL A 16 2.57 -7.01 0.35
C VAL A 16 2.77 -5.59 0.85
N TYR A 17 2.05 -4.64 0.27
CA TYR A 17 1.96 -3.27 0.75
C TYR A 17 0.56 -3.02 1.32
N PRO A 18 0.38 -3.18 2.65
CA PRO A 18 -0.92 -3.01 3.28
C PRO A 18 -1.18 -1.54 3.64
N GLY A 19 -2.43 -1.13 3.54
CA GLY A 19 -2.85 0.21 3.94
C GLY A 19 -4.35 0.39 3.91
N THR A 20 -4.82 1.50 4.50
CA THR A 20 -6.23 1.90 4.42
C THR A 20 -6.54 2.55 3.08
N PHE A 21 -5.62 3.39 2.58
CA PHE A 21 -5.73 4.13 1.32
C PHE A 21 -7.04 4.93 1.20
N ASP A 22 -7.37 5.68 2.23
CA ASP A 22 -8.63 6.41 2.35
C ASP A 22 -8.43 7.94 2.44
N PRO A 23 -8.23 8.59 1.28
CA PRO A 23 -7.91 8.00 -0.02
C PRO A 23 -6.42 7.68 -0.20
N MET A 24 -6.07 7.02 -1.31
CA MET A 24 -4.69 6.89 -1.75
C MET A 24 -4.12 8.28 -2.08
N THR A 25 -2.93 8.59 -1.56
CA THR A 25 -2.20 9.83 -1.87
C THR A 25 -1.11 9.58 -2.91
N ARG A 26 -0.57 10.67 -3.50
CA ARG A 26 0.60 10.58 -4.40
C ARG A 26 1.80 9.92 -3.70
N GLY A 27 1.96 10.12 -2.37
CA GLY A 27 3.00 9.45 -1.60
C GLY A 27 2.82 7.93 -1.51
N HIS A 28 1.57 7.46 -1.34
CA HIS A 28 1.28 6.02 -1.40
C HIS A 28 1.57 5.45 -2.80
N PHE A 29 1.17 6.17 -3.85
CA PHE A 29 1.37 5.72 -5.22
C PHE A 29 2.85 5.71 -5.62
N ASP A 30 3.65 6.68 -5.17
CA ASP A 30 5.12 6.68 -5.33
C ASP A 30 5.75 5.39 -4.79
N LEU A 31 5.33 4.97 -3.59
CA LEU A 31 5.81 3.72 -3.00
C LEU A 31 5.37 2.48 -3.80
N ILE A 32 4.12 2.46 -4.31
CA ILE A 32 3.64 1.36 -5.17
C ILE A 32 4.50 1.25 -6.42
N VAL A 33 4.74 2.36 -7.13
CA VAL A 33 5.57 2.39 -8.34
C VAL A 33 7.00 1.94 -8.06
N ARG A 34 7.59 2.37 -6.96
CA ARG A 34 8.96 2.01 -6.62
C ARG A 34 9.09 0.58 -6.13
N ALA A 35 8.15 0.11 -5.32
CA ALA A 35 8.11 -1.27 -4.86
C ALA A 35 7.86 -2.26 -6.01
N SER A 36 7.02 -1.92 -7.00
CA SER A 36 6.77 -2.77 -8.15
C SER A 36 8.02 -3.08 -8.98
N ARG A 37 9.04 -2.21 -8.92
CA ARG A 37 10.33 -2.41 -9.61
C ARG A 37 11.28 -3.34 -8.85
N LEU A 38 11.03 -3.59 -7.56
CA LEU A 38 11.89 -4.39 -6.68
C LEU A 38 11.42 -5.84 -6.55
N TYR A 39 10.15 -6.10 -6.85
CA TYR A 39 9.50 -7.40 -6.66
C TYR A 39 8.88 -7.90 -7.96
N GLU A 40 8.88 -9.21 -8.13
CA GLU A 40 8.25 -9.86 -9.29
C GLU A 40 6.72 -9.73 -9.21
N ARG A 41 6.17 -9.67 -7.98
CA ARG A 41 4.76 -9.47 -7.70
C ARG A 41 4.58 -8.59 -6.47
N LEU A 42 3.86 -7.49 -6.63
CA LEU A 42 3.50 -6.58 -5.54
C LEU A 42 1.99 -6.66 -5.31
N ILE A 43 1.58 -6.98 -4.08
CA ILE A 43 0.17 -6.99 -3.69
C ILE A 43 -0.11 -5.77 -2.84
N VAL A 44 -0.92 -4.85 -3.35
CA VAL A 44 -1.46 -3.74 -2.56
C VAL A 44 -2.69 -4.26 -1.82
N ALA A 45 -2.57 -4.36 -0.50
CA ALA A 45 -3.59 -4.95 0.36
C ALA A 45 -4.41 -3.86 1.06
N VAL A 46 -5.63 -3.63 0.59
CA VAL A 46 -6.53 -2.58 1.08
C VAL A 46 -7.32 -3.09 2.28
N ALA A 47 -7.17 -2.43 3.44
CA ALA A 47 -7.87 -2.83 4.66
C ALA A 47 -9.41 -2.71 4.50
N ALA A 48 -10.14 -3.79 4.82
CA ALA A 48 -11.59 -3.85 4.71
C ALA A 48 -12.30 -2.94 5.74
N THR A 49 -11.67 -2.74 6.91
CA THR A 49 -12.29 -2.13 8.09
C THR A 49 -12.20 -0.60 8.12
N SER A 50 -12.92 0.09 7.28
CA SER A 50 -13.06 1.53 7.49
C SER A 50 -14.50 2.03 7.59
N ALA A 51 -15.48 1.24 7.17
CA ALA A 51 -16.88 1.63 7.18
C ALA A 51 -17.44 1.97 8.57
N LYS A 52 -16.88 1.42 9.65
CA LYS A 52 -17.31 1.72 11.04
C LYS A 52 -16.70 3.00 11.62
N ASN A 53 -15.68 3.58 11.00
CA ASN A 53 -14.90 4.70 11.56
C ASN A 53 -14.95 5.96 10.67
N GLY A 54 -15.99 6.16 9.86
CA GLY A 54 -16.13 7.37 9.04
C GLY A 54 -15.13 7.44 7.88
N ALA A 55 -14.90 6.32 7.19
CA ALA A 55 -14.15 6.33 5.94
C ALA A 55 -14.81 7.23 4.91
N MET A 56 -14.00 7.94 4.16
CA MET A 56 -14.47 8.80 3.07
C MET A 56 -14.90 7.98 1.85
N CYS A 57 -14.14 6.92 1.53
CA CYS A 57 -14.38 6.04 0.39
C CYS A 57 -14.70 4.62 0.87
N SER A 58 -15.62 3.93 0.18
CA SER A 58 -15.88 2.51 0.42
C SER A 58 -14.61 1.68 0.17
N ALA A 59 -14.55 0.46 0.69
CA ALA A 59 -13.40 -0.43 0.45
C ALA A 59 -13.27 -0.77 -1.04
N GLU A 60 -14.39 -0.97 -1.70
CA GLU A 60 -14.50 -1.24 -3.14
C GLU A 60 -13.98 -0.06 -3.96
N ASP A 61 -14.38 1.17 -3.62
CA ASP A 61 -13.89 2.39 -4.29
C ASP A 61 -12.38 2.51 -4.18
N ARG A 62 -11.83 2.23 -3.00
CA ARG A 62 -10.38 2.30 -2.76
C ARG A 62 -9.61 1.27 -3.59
N LEU A 63 -10.14 0.05 -3.70
CA LEU A 63 -9.59 -0.99 -4.57
C LEU A 63 -9.61 -0.55 -6.04
N GLU A 64 -10.74 -0.01 -6.50
CA GLU A 64 -10.94 0.39 -7.90
C GLU A 64 -10.00 1.54 -8.29
N MET A 65 -9.92 2.59 -7.48
CA MET A 65 -8.99 3.71 -7.72
C MET A 65 -7.54 3.26 -7.84
N ILE A 66 -7.07 2.35 -6.96
CA ILE A 66 -5.71 1.84 -7.01
C ILE A 66 -5.48 0.99 -8.26
N ARG A 67 -6.45 0.15 -8.65
CA ARG A 67 -6.38 -0.65 -9.88
C ARG A 67 -6.31 0.22 -11.13
N GLU A 68 -7.13 1.26 -11.18
CA GLU A 68 -7.15 2.22 -12.31
C GLU A 68 -5.79 2.91 -12.43
N ASP A 69 -5.23 3.42 -11.35
CA ASP A 69 -3.93 4.09 -11.36
C ASP A 69 -2.78 3.13 -11.71
N ALA A 70 -2.79 1.91 -11.17
CA ALA A 70 -1.79 0.88 -11.49
C ALA A 70 -1.84 0.50 -12.98
N ALA A 71 -3.04 0.32 -13.54
CA ALA A 71 -3.23 0.02 -14.96
C ALA A 71 -2.77 1.19 -15.85
N ARG A 72 -3.12 2.43 -15.49
CA ARG A 72 -2.71 3.65 -16.21
C ARG A 72 -1.20 3.84 -16.21
N ALA A 73 -0.53 3.46 -15.12
CA ALA A 73 0.94 3.49 -15.01
C ALA A 73 1.64 2.26 -15.62
N GLY A 74 0.90 1.30 -16.18
CA GLY A 74 1.46 0.10 -16.81
C GLY A 74 2.11 -0.89 -15.81
N LEU A 75 1.66 -0.90 -14.55
CA LEU A 75 2.21 -1.74 -13.50
C LEU A 75 1.60 -3.16 -13.56
N ALA A 76 2.03 -3.96 -14.54
CA ALA A 76 1.46 -5.29 -14.82
C ALA A 76 1.67 -6.32 -13.68
N ASN A 77 2.65 -6.11 -12.82
CA ASN A 77 2.97 -6.98 -11.68
C ASN A 77 2.35 -6.51 -10.35
N VAL A 78 1.47 -5.50 -10.38
CA VAL A 78 0.75 -5.01 -9.20
C VAL A 78 -0.64 -5.61 -9.16
N GLU A 79 -0.93 -6.33 -8.08
CA GLU A 79 -2.27 -6.84 -7.76
C GLU A 79 -2.88 -6.01 -6.63
N VAL A 80 -4.17 -5.75 -6.69
CA VAL A 80 -4.89 -5.01 -5.63
C VAL A 80 -5.96 -5.92 -5.04
N LYS A 81 -5.81 -6.22 -3.74
CA LYS A 81 -6.66 -7.17 -3.03
C LYS A 81 -7.20 -6.60 -1.72
N MET A 82 -8.35 -7.11 -1.30
CA MET A 82 -8.90 -6.80 0.02
C MET A 82 -8.10 -7.51 1.11
N LEU A 83 -7.71 -6.75 2.14
CA LEU A 83 -7.15 -7.28 3.38
C LEU A 83 -8.30 -7.46 4.39
N ASP A 84 -8.81 -8.66 4.47
CA ASP A 84 -9.98 -9.08 5.27
C ASP A 84 -9.61 -9.95 6.48
N THR A 85 -8.32 -10.22 6.66
CA THR A 85 -7.77 -11.07 7.72
C THR A 85 -6.59 -10.38 8.41
N LEU A 86 -5.99 -11.06 9.38
CA LEU A 86 -4.72 -10.59 9.96
C LEU A 86 -3.65 -10.52 8.88
N LEU A 87 -2.84 -9.46 8.87
CA LEU A 87 -1.84 -9.21 7.82
C LEU A 87 -0.89 -10.41 7.60
N VAL A 88 -0.43 -11.04 8.67
CA VAL A 88 0.48 -12.20 8.56
C VAL A 88 -0.20 -13.42 7.93
N ASP A 89 -1.48 -13.63 8.18
CA ASP A 89 -2.25 -14.72 7.57
C ASP A 89 -2.55 -14.44 6.09
N PHE A 90 -2.82 -13.16 5.77
CA PHE A 90 -2.90 -12.71 4.39
C PHE A 90 -1.60 -12.98 3.64
N CYS A 91 -0.46 -12.60 4.21
CA CYS A 91 0.85 -12.84 3.60
C CYS A 91 1.10 -14.35 3.36
N ARG A 92 0.77 -15.21 4.33
CA ARG A 92 0.89 -16.67 4.17
C ARG A 92 0.01 -17.19 3.05
N ARG A 93 -1.25 -16.74 2.96
CA ARG A 93 -2.19 -17.10 1.89
C ARG A 93 -1.68 -16.72 0.51
N GLU A 94 -1.02 -15.56 0.41
CA GLU A 94 -0.48 -15.05 -0.85
C GLU A 94 0.96 -15.54 -1.16
N GLY A 95 1.58 -16.30 -0.27
CA GLY A 95 2.96 -16.74 -0.41
C GLY A 95 4.00 -15.63 -0.24
N ALA A 96 3.62 -14.48 0.31
CA ALA A 96 4.48 -13.34 0.52
C ALA A 96 5.29 -13.47 1.82
N ARG A 97 6.57 -13.10 1.75
CA ARG A 97 7.48 -13.08 2.91
C ARG A 97 7.95 -11.67 3.26
N VAL A 98 7.49 -10.67 2.53
CA VAL A 98 7.87 -9.27 2.73
C VAL A 98 6.63 -8.41 2.85
N VAL A 99 6.60 -7.59 3.90
CA VAL A 99 5.63 -6.51 4.09
C VAL A 99 6.36 -5.19 3.90
N ILE A 100 5.81 -4.33 3.03
CA ILE A 100 6.30 -2.96 2.83
C ILE A 100 5.47 -2.01 3.67
N ARG A 101 6.14 -1.11 4.40
CA ARG A 101 5.50 -0.03 5.16
C ARG A 101 6.08 1.31 4.76
N GLY A 102 5.20 2.27 4.48
CA GLY A 102 5.61 3.65 4.20
C GLY A 102 5.88 4.41 5.51
N VAL A 103 7.05 5.03 5.61
CA VAL A 103 7.42 5.89 6.75
C VAL A 103 7.79 7.26 6.20
N ARG A 104 7.10 8.32 6.68
CA ARG A 104 7.27 9.71 6.20
C ARG A 104 8.03 10.57 7.19
N VAL A 105 7.67 10.45 8.47
CA VAL A 105 8.21 11.24 9.56
C VAL A 105 8.51 10.34 10.77
N TYR A 106 9.25 10.88 11.71
CA TYR A 106 9.69 10.11 12.90
C TYR A 106 8.52 9.53 13.71
N SER A 107 7.42 10.27 13.84
CA SER A 107 6.22 9.81 14.55
C SER A 107 5.53 8.60 13.91
N ASP A 108 5.60 8.47 12.57
CA ASP A 108 5.09 7.28 11.89
C ASP A 108 5.95 6.05 12.25
N PHE A 109 7.27 6.24 12.41
CA PHE A 109 8.22 5.16 12.64
C PHE A 109 7.94 4.40 13.94
N GLU A 110 7.62 5.05 15.04
CA GLU A 110 7.34 4.35 16.31
C GLU A 110 6.21 3.33 16.19
N TYR A 111 5.09 3.77 15.61
CA TYR A 111 3.94 2.90 15.40
C TYR A 111 4.26 1.75 14.43
N GLU A 112 4.88 2.06 13.31
CA GLU A 112 5.23 1.07 12.29
C GLU A 112 6.28 0.07 12.81
N PHE A 113 7.23 0.52 13.63
CA PHE A 113 8.21 -0.34 14.28
C PHE A 113 7.56 -1.32 15.27
N GLN A 114 6.63 -0.85 16.10
CA GLN A 114 5.87 -1.72 17.01
C GLN A 114 5.08 -2.78 16.23
N MET A 115 4.44 -2.38 15.14
CA MET A 115 3.69 -3.31 14.28
C MET A 115 4.62 -4.33 13.61
N ALA A 116 5.81 -3.92 13.17
CA ALA A 116 6.80 -4.82 12.59
C ALA A 116 7.28 -5.88 13.60
N LEU A 117 7.56 -5.49 14.85
CA LEU A 117 7.92 -6.41 15.92
C LEU A 117 6.79 -7.39 16.25
N THR A 118 5.55 -6.89 16.28
CA THR A 118 4.36 -7.71 16.51
C THR A 118 4.19 -8.75 15.39
N ASN A 119 4.29 -8.32 14.13
CA ASN A 119 4.20 -9.21 12.97
C ASN A 119 5.31 -10.26 12.99
N ARG A 120 6.55 -9.87 13.31
CA ARG A 120 7.68 -10.81 13.45
C ARG A 120 7.45 -11.85 14.56
N ARG A 121 6.80 -11.44 15.67
CA ARG A 121 6.45 -12.38 16.75
C ARG A 121 5.40 -13.40 16.32
N LEU A 122 4.44 -12.98 15.51
CA LEU A 122 3.35 -13.84 15.00
C LEU A 122 3.79 -14.72 13.82
N ALA A 123 4.72 -14.22 12.99
CA ALA A 123 5.18 -14.86 11.77
C ALA A 123 6.67 -14.53 11.55
N PRO A 124 7.59 -15.26 12.18
CA PRO A 124 9.03 -15.00 12.08
C PRO A 124 9.59 -15.11 10.65
N GLU A 125 8.86 -15.78 9.77
CA GLU A 125 9.20 -15.95 8.34
C GLU A 125 8.87 -14.71 7.49
N ILE A 126 8.16 -13.72 8.03
CA ILE A 126 7.75 -12.50 7.32
C ILE A 126 8.59 -11.33 7.79
N GLU A 127 9.29 -10.68 6.87
CA GLU A 127 10.09 -9.47 7.14
C GLU A 127 9.29 -8.20 6.80
N THR A 128 9.51 -7.14 7.60
CA THR A 128 8.96 -5.82 7.32
C THR A 128 10.06 -4.89 6.82
N LEU A 129 9.86 -4.29 5.67
CA LEU A 129 10.76 -3.29 5.07
C LEU A 129 10.09 -1.92 5.09
N PHE A 130 10.84 -0.93 5.56
CA PHE A 130 10.40 0.46 5.56
C PHE A 130 10.87 1.18 4.30
N MET A 131 9.94 1.85 3.63
CA MET A 131 10.24 2.70 2.48
C MET A 131 9.81 4.14 2.76
N MET A 132 10.64 5.09 2.41
CA MET A 132 10.30 6.50 2.47
C MET A 132 9.75 6.98 1.13
N PRO A 133 8.65 7.75 1.09
CA PRO A 133 8.19 8.41 -0.13
C PRO A 133 9.21 9.46 -0.59
N SER A 134 9.06 9.92 -1.82
CA SER A 134 9.85 11.04 -2.34
C SER A 134 9.68 12.27 -1.45
N GLU A 135 10.74 13.07 -1.29
CA GLU A 135 10.81 14.18 -0.35
C GLU A 135 9.65 15.17 -0.50
N ASN A 136 9.31 15.51 -1.75
CA ASN A 136 8.20 16.42 -2.08
C ASN A 136 6.80 15.85 -1.80
N LEU A 137 6.69 14.57 -1.41
CA LEU A 137 5.43 13.88 -1.09
C LEU A 137 5.34 13.46 0.39
N ALA A 138 6.41 13.62 1.16
CA ALA A 138 6.49 13.15 2.54
C ALA A 138 5.49 13.86 3.48
N TYR A 139 5.12 15.10 3.18
CA TYR A 139 4.17 15.88 3.98
C TYR A 139 2.70 15.55 3.70
N VAL A 140 2.41 14.83 2.60
CA VAL A 140 1.04 14.53 2.18
C VAL A 140 0.46 13.39 3.02
N THR A 141 -0.64 13.67 3.72
CA THR A 141 -1.36 12.66 4.51
C THR A 141 -2.77 12.44 3.98
N ALA A 142 -3.30 11.22 4.12
CA ALA A 142 -4.70 10.94 3.76
C ALA A 142 -5.68 11.74 4.63
N SER A 143 -5.36 11.98 5.90
CA SER A 143 -6.18 12.82 6.80
C SER A 143 -6.28 14.26 6.33
N THR A 144 -5.17 14.86 5.91
CA THR A 144 -5.16 16.22 5.34
C THR A 144 -5.98 16.26 4.05
N VAL A 145 -5.85 15.26 3.18
CA VAL A 145 -6.65 15.18 1.94
C VAL A 145 -8.14 15.10 2.26
N ARG A 146 -8.54 14.26 3.25
CA ARG A 146 -9.94 14.20 3.68
C ARG A 146 -10.47 15.53 4.21
N GLU A 147 -9.66 16.24 4.97
CA GLU A 147 -10.02 17.57 5.49
C GLU A 147 -10.20 18.57 4.37
N ILE A 148 -9.23 18.68 3.45
CA ILE A 148 -9.32 19.56 2.27
C ILE A 148 -10.58 19.24 1.46
N SER A 149 -10.83 17.96 1.16
CA SER A 149 -12.00 17.53 0.39
C SER A 149 -13.31 17.87 1.09
N ARG A 150 -13.40 17.68 2.41
CA ARG A 150 -14.61 17.98 3.21
C ARG A 150 -14.99 19.46 3.15
N TYR A 151 -14.02 20.34 3.07
CA TYR A 151 -14.24 21.77 2.96
C TYR A 151 -14.26 22.29 1.51
N GLY A 152 -14.32 21.40 0.52
CA GLY A 152 -14.41 21.77 -0.90
C GLY A 152 -13.12 22.33 -1.50
N GLY A 153 -11.97 22.14 -0.83
CA GLY A 153 -10.67 22.56 -1.32
C GLY A 153 -10.15 21.67 -2.46
N ASP A 154 -9.15 22.17 -3.19
CA ASP A 154 -8.49 21.45 -4.28
C ASP A 154 -7.60 20.33 -3.75
N THR A 155 -7.91 19.08 -4.10
CA THR A 155 -7.17 17.90 -3.71
C THR A 155 -6.21 17.39 -4.80
N ALA A 156 -6.30 17.88 -6.03
CA ALA A 156 -5.50 17.43 -7.17
C ALA A 156 -3.97 17.44 -6.94
N PRO A 157 -3.37 18.39 -6.20
CA PRO A 157 -1.93 18.33 -5.92
C PRO A 157 -1.48 17.15 -5.07
N PHE A 158 -2.39 16.53 -4.31
CA PHE A 158 -2.07 15.55 -3.26
C PHE A 158 -2.43 14.12 -3.63
N VAL A 159 -3.32 13.94 -4.61
CA VAL A 159 -3.84 12.63 -5.01
C VAL A 159 -3.62 12.38 -6.51
N THR A 160 -3.83 11.14 -6.91
CA THR A 160 -3.80 10.73 -8.33
C THR A 160 -5.12 11.11 -9.03
N ASP A 161 -5.11 11.06 -10.35
CA ASP A 161 -6.28 11.48 -11.15
C ASP A 161 -7.52 10.59 -10.90
N ALA A 162 -7.33 9.29 -10.68
CA ALA A 162 -8.45 8.39 -10.37
C ALA A 162 -9.08 8.75 -9.02
N VAL A 163 -8.24 9.08 -8.02
CA VAL A 163 -8.71 9.51 -6.71
C VAL A 163 -9.40 10.88 -6.79
N GLU A 164 -8.82 11.85 -7.51
CA GLU A 164 -9.43 13.18 -7.66
C GLU A 164 -10.81 13.10 -8.29
N LYS A 165 -10.94 12.33 -9.38
CA LYS A 165 -12.23 12.10 -10.04
C LYS A 165 -13.27 11.51 -9.08
N ARG A 166 -12.85 10.56 -8.22
CA ARG A 166 -13.76 9.95 -7.24
C ARG A 166 -14.16 10.94 -6.15
N LEU A 167 -13.22 11.73 -5.62
CA LEU A 167 -13.50 12.72 -4.60
C LEU A 167 -14.41 13.84 -5.11
N ALA A 168 -14.27 14.26 -6.38
CA ALA A 168 -15.17 15.23 -7.01
C ALA A 168 -16.62 14.71 -7.02
N GLY A 169 -16.83 13.43 -7.36
CA GLY A 169 -18.18 12.83 -7.35
C GLY A 169 -18.79 12.61 -5.95
N LEU A 170 -18.01 12.73 -4.87
CA LEU A 170 -18.54 12.67 -3.50
C LEU A 170 -18.97 14.05 -2.95
N ARG A 171 -18.67 15.14 -3.69
CA ARG A 171 -19.01 16.52 -3.31
C ARG A 171 -20.37 16.97 -3.90
N GLU A 172 -20.88 16.21 -4.87
CA GLU A 172 -22.20 16.43 -5.48
C GLU A 172 -23.32 15.72 -4.67
#